data_558e0b129e0e515726b6eb4832eced8a
#
_entry.id   558e0b129e0e515726b6eb4832eced8a
#
_cell.length_a   1.000
_cell.length_b   1.000
_cell.length_c   1.000
_cell.angle_alpha   90.00
_cell.angle_beta   90.00
_cell.angle_gamma   90.00
#
_symmetry.space_group_name_H-M   'P 1'
#
loop_
_entity.id
_entity.type
_entity.pdbx_description
1 polymer ?
#
loop_
_entity_poly.entity_id
_entity_poly.type
_entity_poly.pdbx_seq_one_letter_code
_entity_poly.pdbx_strand_id
1 'polypeptide(L)'
;MKFLKLIFILLYPLCFSQDGFVISNPKKTTIPFQLINNLIFIPVNINGVDLTFLLDSGANETILFSLDQKEVNFNNVEKINFSGLGESINIEGLKSENNIVNIGKDYKDSQHLVFIILNESINFSSHVGIPVNGIIGYHFFKNHPIEINYTSKKIIIYNNEKTFAQRQKRFSEFPITIEGNKPYIMAEMEMTDQKVNSKMLLDLGNSDAVWLFPKVIEDFEYNRPNIEDYLGRGFNGDIFGKRSRIHSLSLGKYEFEQPLSAMPDEFSIQNLKIVPNRKGSIGSDILRRFTVIFDYPGKKLYLKRNKNYFDPFQFNSSGLDILQDGMTWEKDLVTFETKKTVFSEGNLQNESPEKFLYNFVLKPKFTVAGCRKDSPCFKAGIRKNDQLISIDKKTVGNMSMQTINDYFKQEDGKKIYLQIERNDQLLNITLTLQDPIPYQNAN
;
A
#
# COMPACT_ATOMS: atom_id res chain seq x y z
N MET A 1 15.48 77.93 -7.16
CA MET A 1 14.61 76.90 -6.54
C MET A 1 14.71 75.60 -7.34
N LYS A 2 15.45 74.63 -6.85
CA LYS A 2 15.59 73.32 -7.50
C LYS A 2 14.61 72.38 -6.82
N PHE A 3 13.60 71.89 -7.55
CA PHE A 3 12.69 70.81 -7.06
C PHE A 3 13.37 69.49 -7.15
N LEU A 4 13.65 68.88 -5.97
CA LEU A 4 14.12 67.51 -5.84
C LEU A 4 12.89 66.57 -5.91
N LYS A 5 12.71 65.86 -7.03
CA LYS A 5 11.69 64.82 -7.15
C LYS A 5 12.18 63.55 -6.43
N LEU A 6 11.58 63.27 -5.28
CA LEU A 6 11.80 62.07 -4.54
C LEU A 6 11.02 60.92 -5.22
N ILE A 7 11.71 60.00 -5.89
CA ILE A 7 11.10 58.77 -6.45
C ILE A 7 11.03 57.75 -5.34
N PHE A 8 9.83 57.50 -4.83
CA PHE A 8 9.53 56.37 -3.94
C PHE A 8 9.45 55.10 -4.82
N ILE A 9 10.51 54.30 -4.82
CA ILE A 9 10.47 52.91 -5.37
C ILE A 9 9.76 52.06 -4.33
N LEU A 10 8.47 51.75 -4.56
CA LEU A 10 7.73 50.74 -3.83
C LEU A 10 8.32 49.36 -4.20
N LEU A 11 9.23 48.90 -3.38
CA LEU A 11 9.64 47.49 -3.35
C LEU A 11 8.44 46.67 -2.85
N TYR A 12 7.62 46.18 -3.79
CA TYR A 12 6.69 45.09 -3.50
C TYR A 12 7.53 43.85 -3.24
N PRO A 13 7.44 43.22 -2.04
CA PRO A 13 8.01 41.93 -1.86
C PRO A 13 7.25 40.95 -2.79
N LEU A 14 7.95 40.44 -3.80
CA LEU A 14 7.47 39.31 -4.58
C LEU A 14 7.39 38.13 -3.60
N CYS A 15 6.23 37.96 -2.97
CA CYS A 15 5.90 36.72 -2.32
C CYS A 15 5.81 35.66 -3.40
N PHE A 16 6.91 34.97 -3.65
CA PHE A 16 6.88 33.69 -4.36
C PHE A 16 6.09 32.74 -3.45
N SER A 17 4.81 32.56 -3.74
CA SER A 17 4.05 31.45 -3.18
C SER A 17 4.75 30.17 -3.64
N GLN A 18 5.34 29.45 -2.72
CA GLN A 18 5.95 28.17 -3.03
C GLN A 18 4.81 27.19 -3.32
N ASP A 19 4.72 26.76 -4.59
CA ASP A 19 3.72 25.81 -5.05
C ASP A 19 3.98 24.43 -4.41
N GLY A 20 2.98 23.88 -3.71
CA GLY A 20 2.99 22.57 -3.08
C GLY A 20 3.33 22.60 -1.57
N PHE A 21 3.68 21.45 -1.06
CA PHE A 21 3.93 21.27 0.37
C PHE A 21 5.15 22.03 0.87
N VAL A 22 4.99 22.71 2.00
CA VAL A 22 6.04 23.41 2.74
C VAL A 22 6.18 22.85 4.16
N ILE A 23 7.37 22.92 4.71
CA ILE A 23 7.66 22.48 6.08
C ILE A 23 7.83 23.69 6.99
N SER A 24 7.04 23.78 8.07
CA SER A 24 7.18 24.84 9.07
C SER A 24 8.40 24.64 9.98
N ASN A 25 8.81 23.39 10.22
CA ASN A 25 10.00 23.08 11.00
C ASN A 25 11.28 23.41 10.22
N PRO A 26 12.23 24.19 10.78
CA PRO A 26 13.42 24.61 10.02
C PRO A 26 14.42 23.50 9.69
N LYS A 27 14.32 22.33 10.31
CA LYS A 27 15.25 21.22 10.07
C LYS A 27 14.62 20.07 9.30
N LYS A 28 13.60 19.44 9.88
CA LYS A 28 12.90 18.27 9.34
C LYS A 28 11.62 18.02 10.12
N THR A 29 10.68 17.31 9.49
CA THR A 29 9.50 16.78 10.16
C THR A 29 9.43 15.27 10.04
N THR A 30 8.61 14.63 10.89
CA THR A 30 8.46 13.17 10.92
C THR A 30 6.98 12.80 10.95
N ILE A 31 6.58 11.87 10.08
CA ILE A 31 5.22 11.39 9.93
C ILE A 31 5.24 9.88 10.19
N PRO A 32 4.40 9.35 11.08
CA PRO A 32 4.20 7.91 11.22
C PRO A 32 3.39 7.37 10.05
N PHE A 33 3.57 6.08 9.69
CA PHE A 33 2.75 5.41 8.70
C PHE A 33 2.38 4.00 9.13
N GLN A 34 1.32 3.46 8.53
CA GLN A 34 0.97 2.06 8.62
C GLN A 34 1.53 1.33 7.39
N LEU A 35 2.10 0.14 7.60
CA LEU A 35 2.60 -0.73 6.52
C LEU A 35 1.71 -1.97 6.47
N ILE A 36 0.98 -2.14 5.37
CA ILE A 36 0.07 -3.27 5.14
C ILE A 36 0.32 -3.78 3.72
N ASN A 37 0.59 -5.07 3.59
CA ASN A 37 0.90 -5.69 2.29
C ASN A 37 1.98 -4.93 1.49
N ASN A 38 3.05 -4.48 2.16
CA ASN A 38 4.13 -3.65 1.62
C ASN A 38 3.73 -2.20 1.25
N LEU A 39 2.46 -1.83 1.30
CA LEU A 39 1.96 -0.50 0.97
C LEU A 39 1.99 0.44 2.18
N ILE A 40 2.23 1.72 1.92
CA ILE A 40 2.40 2.77 2.94
C ILE A 40 1.13 3.60 3.02
N PHE A 41 0.49 3.60 4.20
CA PHE A 41 -0.69 4.41 4.48
C PHE A 41 -0.36 5.50 5.48
N ILE A 42 -0.65 6.76 5.12
CA ILE A 42 -0.35 7.94 5.92
C ILE A 42 -1.63 8.69 6.32
N PRO A 43 -1.64 9.31 7.51
CA PRO A 43 -2.70 10.22 7.89
C PRO A 43 -2.57 11.53 7.10
N VAL A 44 -3.66 11.96 6.49
CA VAL A 44 -3.77 13.22 5.73
C VAL A 44 -5.00 13.97 6.22
N ASN A 45 -4.84 15.23 6.60
CA ASN A 45 -5.95 16.10 6.96
C ASN A 45 -6.28 17.01 5.77
N ILE A 46 -7.51 16.94 5.27
CA ILE A 46 -8.00 17.80 4.20
C ILE A 46 -9.11 18.69 4.74
N ASN A 47 -8.91 20.00 4.72
CA ASN A 47 -9.86 21.00 5.18
C ASN A 47 -10.41 20.74 6.60
N GLY A 48 -9.54 20.22 7.50
CA GLY A 48 -9.89 19.92 8.88
C GLY A 48 -10.34 18.48 9.14
N VAL A 49 -10.52 17.64 8.12
CA VAL A 49 -11.00 16.25 8.25
C VAL A 49 -9.84 15.27 8.09
N ASP A 50 -9.68 14.38 9.07
CA ASP A 50 -8.62 13.37 9.06
C ASP A 50 -9.03 12.16 8.19
N LEU A 51 -8.17 11.81 7.25
CA LEU A 51 -8.33 10.79 6.24
C LEU A 51 -7.08 9.90 6.20
N THR A 52 -7.18 8.73 5.57
CA THR A 52 -6.05 7.81 5.36
C THR A 52 -5.75 7.70 3.86
N PHE A 53 -4.52 7.95 3.46
CA PHE A 53 -4.11 7.92 2.06
C PHE A 53 -2.99 6.91 1.82
N LEU A 54 -3.07 6.22 0.69
CA LEU A 54 -1.95 5.46 0.14
C LEU A 54 -0.90 6.44 -0.39
N LEU A 55 0.34 6.28 0.03
CA LEU A 55 1.48 7.01 -0.54
C LEU A 55 1.99 6.27 -1.79
N ASP A 56 1.87 6.91 -2.95
CA ASP A 56 2.14 6.30 -4.24
C ASP A 56 3.03 7.18 -5.13
N SER A 57 4.29 6.80 -5.31
CA SER A 57 5.22 7.50 -6.21
C SER A 57 4.91 7.28 -7.70
N GLY A 58 4.05 6.33 -8.03
CA GLY A 58 3.53 6.09 -9.38
C GLY A 58 2.32 6.95 -9.74
N ALA A 59 1.72 7.67 -8.78
CA ALA A 59 0.60 8.57 -9.00
C ALA A 59 1.08 10.02 -9.23
N ASN A 60 0.43 10.72 -10.17
CA ASN A 60 0.73 12.13 -10.43
C ASN A 60 0.01 13.04 -9.44
N GLU A 61 -1.25 12.74 -9.17
CA GLU A 61 -2.19 13.62 -8.49
C GLU A 61 -2.58 13.08 -7.11
N THR A 62 -3.25 13.93 -6.34
CA THR A 62 -3.96 13.51 -5.14
C THR A 62 -5.40 13.20 -5.51
N ILE A 63 -5.81 11.95 -5.27
CA ILE A 63 -7.13 11.44 -5.65
C ILE A 63 -7.84 10.93 -4.41
N LEU A 64 -9.05 11.42 -4.19
CA LEU A 64 -9.95 10.95 -3.15
C LEU A 64 -11.04 10.08 -3.79
N PHE A 65 -11.27 8.88 -3.23
CA PHE A 65 -12.28 7.96 -3.75
C PHE A 65 -13.27 7.45 -2.70
N SER A 66 -13.03 7.72 -1.42
CA SER A 66 -13.96 7.38 -0.34
C SER A 66 -13.92 8.42 0.78
N LEU A 67 -15.06 8.68 1.38
CA LEU A 67 -15.17 9.53 2.56
C LEU A 67 -15.52 8.76 3.84
N ASP A 68 -15.95 7.50 3.75
CA ASP A 68 -16.27 6.63 4.89
C ASP A 68 -17.18 7.33 5.93
N GLN A 69 -18.29 7.91 5.52
CA GLN A 69 -19.24 8.67 6.36
C GLN A 69 -18.69 10.00 6.92
N LYS A 70 -17.53 10.48 6.47
CA LYS A 70 -17.00 11.80 6.83
C LYS A 70 -17.47 12.85 5.84
N GLU A 71 -17.63 14.07 6.31
CA GLU A 71 -17.98 15.22 5.49
C GLU A 71 -16.76 16.12 5.35
N VAL A 72 -16.37 16.41 4.12
CA VAL A 72 -15.27 17.34 3.80
C VAL A 72 -15.84 18.49 2.99
N ASN A 73 -15.62 19.71 3.44
CA ASN A 73 -15.97 20.92 2.67
C ASN A 73 -14.84 21.21 1.69
N PHE A 74 -15.08 20.93 0.41
CA PHE A 74 -14.14 21.19 -0.67
C PHE A 74 -14.29 22.61 -1.23
N ASN A 75 -13.15 23.21 -1.60
CA ASN A 75 -13.11 24.54 -2.20
C ASN A 75 -13.10 24.44 -3.73
N ASN A 76 -13.66 25.46 -4.41
CA ASN A 76 -13.58 25.66 -5.87
C ASN A 76 -13.80 24.35 -6.66
N VAL A 77 -14.97 23.75 -6.46
CA VAL A 77 -15.31 22.45 -7.02
C VAL A 77 -15.86 22.59 -8.44
N GLU A 78 -15.24 21.90 -9.39
CA GLU A 78 -15.67 21.82 -10.79
C GLU A 78 -15.92 20.37 -11.19
N LYS A 79 -16.97 20.14 -12.00
CA LYS A 79 -17.19 18.82 -12.61
C LYS A 79 -16.19 18.60 -13.74
N ILE A 80 -15.59 17.44 -13.76
CA ILE A 80 -14.67 17.02 -14.82
C ILE A 80 -14.97 15.61 -15.27
N ASN A 81 -14.59 15.30 -16.50
CA ASN A 81 -14.60 13.94 -17.02
C ASN A 81 -13.17 13.46 -17.13
N PHE A 82 -12.85 12.36 -16.47
CA PHE A 82 -11.57 11.68 -16.62
C PHE A 82 -11.61 10.87 -17.91
N SER A 83 -10.94 11.36 -18.95
CA SER A 83 -10.75 10.61 -20.19
C SER A 83 -9.36 10.00 -20.20
N GLY A 84 -9.25 8.70 -20.47
CA GLY A 84 -8.00 8.06 -20.86
C GLY A 84 -7.30 7.18 -19.85
N LEU A 85 -7.98 6.71 -18.82
CA LEU A 85 -7.46 5.68 -17.91
C LEU A 85 -8.24 4.36 -18.11
N GLY A 86 -8.15 3.73 -19.27
CA GLY A 86 -8.83 2.47 -19.55
C GLY A 86 -9.83 2.56 -20.71
N GLU A 87 -10.60 1.53 -20.95
CA GLU A 87 -11.69 1.54 -21.91
C GLU A 87 -12.49 2.85 -21.80
N SER A 88 -13.05 3.35 -22.88
CA SER A 88 -13.78 4.61 -23.07
C SER A 88 -14.94 4.89 -22.08
N ILE A 89 -14.72 4.64 -20.81
CA ILE A 89 -15.61 4.98 -19.71
C ILE A 89 -15.24 6.40 -19.30
N ASN A 90 -16.10 7.36 -19.62
CA ASN A 90 -16.07 8.67 -19.01
C ASN A 90 -16.39 8.50 -17.52
N ILE A 91 -15.36 8.53 -16.68
CA ILE A 91 -15.56 8.54 -15.24
C ILE A 91 -15.84 10.00 -14.85
N GLU A 92 -17.06 10.28 -14.45
CA GLU A 92 -17.39 11.58 -13.85
C GLU A 92 -16.68 11.73 -12.52
N GLY A 93 -16.12 12.91 -12.30
CA GLY A 93 -15.48 13.25 -11.05
C GLY A 93 -15.48 14.76 -10.83
N LEU A 94 -14.88 15.15 -9.72
CA LEU A 94 -14.76 16.56 -9.35
C LEU A 94 -13.29 16.91 -9.24
N LYS A 95 -12.96 18.13 -9.63
CA LYS A 95 -11.70 18.80 -9.38
C LYS A 95 -11.94 19.85 -8.31
N SER A 96 -11.15 19.86 -7.26
CA SER A 96 -11.24 20.85 -6.19
C SER A 96 -9.89 21.48 -5.98
N GLU A 97 -9.83 22.81 -6.03
CA GLU A 97 -8.62 23.60 -5.87
C GLU A 97 -8.60 24.37 -4.55
N ASN A 98 -7.42 24.84 -4.15
CA ASN A 98 -7.22 25.64 -2.94
C ASN A 98 -7.67 24.94 -1.65
N ASN A 99 -7.48 23.62 -1.58
CA ASN A 99 -7.70 22.87 -0.35
C ASN A 99 -6.51 23.02 0.58
N ILE A 100 -6.79 23.03 1.87
CA ILE A 100 -5.74 22.99 2.91
C ILE A 100 -5.46 21.54 3.23
N VAL A 101 -4.27 21.07 2.88
CA VAL A 101 -3.83 19.71 3.19
C VAL A 101 -2.70 19.75 4.20
N ASN A 102 -2.88 19.06 5.35
CA ASN A 102 -1.88 18.93 6.38
C ASN A 102 -1.49 17.47 6.54
N ILE A 103 -0.19 17.17 6.61
CA ILE A 103 0.34 15.83 6.84
C ILE A 103 1.29 15.89 8.04
N GLY A 104 0.87 15.28 9.15
CA GLY A 104 1.52 15.50 10.43
C GLY A 104 1.36 16.96 10.92
N LYS A 105 2.34 17.43 11.70
CA LYS A 105 2.24 18.77 12.34
C LYS A 105 2.78 19.90 11.48
N ASP A 106 3.77 19.61 10.63
CA ASP A 106 4.63 20.63 10.02
C ASP A 106 4.65 20.59 8.49
N TYR A 107 3.97 19.66 7.83
CA TYR A 107 3.96 19.52 6.38
C TYR A 107 2.60 19.92 5.82
N LYS A 108 2.53 21.05 5.17
CA LYS A 108 1.27 21.68 4.77
C LYS A 108 1.34 22.21 3.34
N ASP A 109 0.24 22.02 2.61
CA ASP A 109 -0.07 22.71 1.36
C ASP A 109 -1.40 23.45 1.53
N SER A 110 -1.41 24.75 1.23
CA SER A 110 -2.59 25.62 1.42
C SER A 110 -3.40 25.83 0.15
N GLN A 111 -2.91 25.34 -0.99
CA GLN A 111 -3.52 25.50 -2.32
C GLN A 111 -3.59 24.16 -3.05
N HIS A 112 -3.74 23.06 -2.30
CA HIS A 112 -3.65 21.73 -2.83
C HIS A 112 -4.80 21.39 -3.78
N LEU A 113 -4.44 20.76 -4.90
CA LEU A 113 -5.39 20.24 -5.88
C LEU A 113 -5.79 18.82 -5.46
N VAL A 114 -7.10 18.56 -5.37
CA VAL A 114 -7.67 17.25 -5.08
C VAL A 114 -8.64 16.86 -6.19
N PHE A 115 -8.44 15.69 -6.75
CA PHE A 115 -9.41 15.04 -7.62
C PHE A 115 -10.30 14.11 -6.81
N ILE A 116 -11.62 14.16 -7.05
CA ILE A 116 -12.59 13.39 -6.28
C ILE A 116 -13.34 12.48 -7.25
N ILE A 117 -13.18 11.17 -7.05
CA ILE A 117 -13.81 10.13 -7.86
C ILE A 117 -14.54 9.21 -6.90
N LEU A 118 -15.76 9.57 -6.50
CA LEU A 118 -16.55 8.76 -5.58
C LEU A 118 -17.15 7.56 -6.33
N ASN A 119 -16.36 6.51 -6.43
CA ASN A 119 -16.73 5.26 -7.06
C ASN A 119 -16.29 4.09 -6.17
N GLU A 120 -17.27 3.35 -5.64
CA GLU A 120 -17.01 2.20 -4.77
C GLU A 120 -16.13 1.13 -5.44
N SER A 121 -16.17 1.05 -6.79
CA SER A 121 -15.33 0.11 -7.50
C SER A 121 -13.83 0.40 -7.39
N ILE A 122 -13.43 1.62 -7.03
CA ILE A 122 -12.02 2.01 -6.85
C ILE A 122 -11.58 1.82 -5.38
N ASN A 123 -12.53 1.70 -4.46
CA ASN A 123 -12.26 1.57 -3.03
C ASN A 123 -11.73 0.16 -2.72
N PHE A 124 -10.46 0.09 -2.33
CA PHE A 124 -9.78 -1.16 -1.95
C PHE A 124 -9.59 -1.34 -0.43
N SER A 125 -10.32 -0.55 0.38
CA SER A 125 -10.27 -0.62 1.85
C SER A 125 -10.49 -2.04 2.38
N SER A 126 -11.43 -2.77 1.78
CA SER A 126 -11.73 -4.15 2.15
C SER A 126 -10.55 -5.11 1.99
N HIS A 127 -9.72 -4.93 0.97
CA HIS A 127 -8.52 -5.74 0.74
C HIS A 127 -7.35 -5.36 1.65
N VAL A 128 -7.35 -4.12 2.14
CA VAL A 128 -6.32 -3.61 3.06
C VAL A 128 -6.69 -3.89 4.52
N GLY A 129 -7.98 -3.91 4.82
CA GLY A 129 -8.52 -4.11 6.17
C GLY A 129 -8.48 -2.86 7.05
N ILE A 130 -8.33 -1.69 6.44
CA ILE A 130 -8.50 -0.37 7.07
C ILE A 130 -9.20 0.57 6.09
N PRO A 131 -9.89 1.61 6.58
CA PRO A 131 -10.41 2.66 5.72
C PRO A 131 -9.27 3.33 4.94
N VAL A 132 -9.40 3.36 3.61
CA VAL A 132 -8.50 4.08 2.70
C VAL A 132 -9.33 5.07 1.91
N ASN A 133 -9.02 6.35 2.05
CA ASN A 133 -9.83 7.42 1.48
C ASN A 133 -9.31 7.91 0.14
N GLY A 134 -8.00 7.76 -0.12
CA GLY A 134 -7.40 8.27 -1.34
C GLY A 134 -5.95 7.84 -1.56
N ILE A 135 -5.36 8.41 -2.60
CA ILE A 135 -3.97 8.23 -2.99
C ILE A 135 -3.32 9.60 -3.07
N ILE A 136 -2.09 9.73 -2.58
CA ILE A 136 -1.27 10.92 -2.72
C ILE A 136 0.07 10.57 -3.37
N GLY A 137 0.42 11.32 -4.41
CA GLY A 137 1.56 11.02 -5.26
C GLY A 137 2.60 12.13 -5.32
N TYR A 138 2.91 12.55 -6.55
CA TYR A 138 3.98 13.48 -6.88
C TYR A 138 4.08 14.71 -5.98
N HIS A 139 2.96 15.34 -5.65
CA HIS A 139 2.93 16.56 -4.83
C HIS A 139 3.55 16.37 -3.44
N PHE A 140 3.49 15.15 -2.89
CA PHE A 140 4.15 14.80 -1.64
C PHE A 140 5.68 14.81 -1.75
N PHE A 141 6.24 14.43 -2.90
CA PHE A 141 7.68 14.27 -3.11
C PHE A 141 8.37 15.49 -3.74
N LYS A 142 7.59 16.36 -4.39
CA LYS A 142 8.04 17.40 -5.31
C LYS A 142 9.15 18.31 -4.75
N ASN A 143 8.99 18.79 -3.51
CA ASN A 143 9.76 19.92 -2.99
C ASN A 143 10.90 19.56 -2.03
N HIS A 144 10.88 18.36 -1.45
CA HIS A 144 11.79 18.01 -0.35
C HIS A 144 12.34 16.59 -0.49
N PRO A 145 13.56 16.31 0.00
CA PRO A 145 14.03 14.94 0.18
C PRO A 145 13.19 14.20 1.23
N ILE A 146 12.67 13.03 0.88
CA ILE A 146 11.76 12.21 1.68
C ILE A 146 12.42 10.89 2.05
N GLU A 147 12.76 10.68 3.32
CA GLU A 147 13.27 9.41 3.83
C GLU A 147 12.12 8.53 4.31
N ILE A 148 12.02 7.31 3.79
CA ILE A 148 11.08 6.28 4.22
C ILE A 148 11.85 5.22 5.00
N ASN A 149 11.59 5.10 6.30
CA ASN A 149 12.18 4.10 7.16
C ASN A 149 11.15 3.03 7.52
N TYR A 150 11.14 1.95 6.78
CA TYR A 150 10.18 0.85 6.97
C TYR A 150 10.32 0.13 8.31
N THR A 151 11.54 0.08 8.87
CA THR A 151 11.78 -0.57 10.16
C THR A 151 11.12 0.16 11.32
N SER A 152 11.22 1.49 11.33
CA SER A 152 10.58 2.32 12.35
C SER A 152 9.19 2.81 11.97
N LYS A 153 8.73 2.51 10.76
CA LYS A 153 7.46 2.98 10.16
C LYS A 153 7.31 4.50 10.26
N LYS A 154 8.35 5.22 9.83
CA LYS A 154 8.40 6.68 9.85
C LYS A 154 8.89 7.23 8.53
N ILE A 155 8.24 8.30 8.07
CA ILE A 155 8.70 9.15 6.98
C ILE A 155 9.36 10.38 7.60
N ILE A 156 10.54 10.75 7.11
CA ILE A 156 11.26 11.95 7.55
C ILE A 156 11.43 12.85 6.34
N ILE A 157 10.96 14.08 6.44
CA ILE A 157 11.01 15.08 5.37
C ILE A 157 12.04 16.13 5.77
N TYR A 158 13.01 16.38 4.90
CA TYR A 158 14.14 17.28 5.18
C TYR A 158 13.89 18.67 4.60
N ASN A 159 13.99 19.70 5.47
CA ASN A 159 13.90 21.11 5.09
C ASN A 159 15.27 21.79 5.02
N ASN A 160 16.25 21.26 5.75
CA ASN A 160 17.56 21.86 5.87
C ASN A 160 18.61 21.04 5.14
N GLU A 161 19.28 21.66 4.16
CA GLU A 161 20.32 21.02 3.32
C GLU A 161 21.47 20.41 4.14
N LYS A 162 21.94 21.11 5.19
CA LYS A 162 23.03 20.62 6.04
C LYS A 162 22.63 19.35 6.78
N THR A 163 21.38 19.31 7.29
CA THR A 163 20.83 18.14 7.97
C THR A 163 20.68 16.96 7.01
N PHE A 164 20.21 17.22 5.81
CA PHE A 164 20.10 16.22 4.74
C PHE A 164 21.48 15.73 4.28
N ALA A 165 22.42 16.64 3.99
CA ALA A 165 23.77 16.30 3.55
C ALA A 165 24.55 15.43 4.55
N GLN A 166 24.33 15.59 5.85
CA GLN A 166 24.88 14.69 6.85
C GLN A 166 24.25 13.30 6.84
N ARG A 167 22.95 13.23 6.55
CA ARG A 167 22.18 11.97 6.54
C ARG A 167 22.53 11.12 5.34
N GLN A 168 22.54 11.68 4.13
CA GLN A 168 22.75 10.98 2.87
C GLN A 168 24.08 10.27 2.77
N LYS A 169 25.14 10.75 3.46
CA LYS A 169 26.49 10.13 3.47
C LYS A 169 26.50 8.65 3.90
N ARG A 170 25.44 8.18 4.54
CA ARG A 170 25.30 6.79 5.03
C ARG A 170 24.58 5.89 4.04
N PHE A 171 24.27 6.38 2.86
CA PHE A 171 23.49 5.69 1.84
C PHE A 171 24.30 5.52 0.56
N SER A 172 23.91 4.57 -0.27
CA SER A 172 24.34 4.51 -1.65
C SER A 172 23.46 5.39 -2.49
N GLU A 173 24.06 6.23 -3.32
CA GLU A 173 23.39 7.17 -4.21
C GLU A 173 23.16 6.56 -5.59
N PHE A 174 22.00 6.81 -6.19
CA PHE A 174 21.62 6.39 -7.53
C PHE A 174 20.97 7.56 -8.27
N PRO A 175 21.32 7.82 -9.53
CA PRO A 175 20.62 8.80 -10.34
C PRO A 175 19.21 8.28 -10.69
N ILE A 176 18.22 9.18 -10.66
CA ILE A 176 16.87 8.92 -11.16
C ILE A 176 16.46 10.00 -12.15
N THR A 177 15.50 9.69 -13.01
CA THR A 177 14.84 10.69 -13.85
C THR A 177 13.42 10.89 -13.36
N ILE A 178 12.92 12.11 -13.41
CA ILE A 178 11.52 12.43 -13.14
C ILE A 178 10.87 12.75 -14.49
N GLU A 179 9.99 11.86 -14.94
CA GLU A 179 9.31 11.98 -16.23
C GLU A 179 7.80 11.82 -16.03
N GLY A 180 7.02 12.79 -16.51
CA GLY A 180 5.58 12.81 -16.24
C GLY A 180 5.27 12.74 -14.74
N ASN A 181 6.07 13.46 -13.92
CA ASN A 181 5.94 13.51 -12.45
C ASN A 181 6.27 12.20 -11.71
N LYS A 182 6.87 11.20 -12.37
CA LYS A 182 7.16 9.87 -11.80
C LYS A 182 8.65 9.58 -11.80
N PRO A 183 9.18 8.86 -10.78
CA PRO A 183 10.60 8.57 -10.64
C PRO A 183 10.99 7.28 -11.38
N TYR A 184 12.01 7.36 -12.22
CA TYR A 184 12.56 6.21 -12.94
C TYR A 184 14.02 6.00 -12.61
N ILE A 185 14.42 4.74 -12.52
CA ILE A 185 15.78 4.28 -12.27
C ILE A 185 16.19 3.28 -13.35
N MET A 186 17.50 3.23 -13.65
CA MET A 186 18.06 2.15 -14.43
C MET A 186 18.41 0.99 -13.50
N ALA A 187 17.88 -0.19 -13.80
CA ALA A 187 18.12 -1.43 -13.08
C ALA A 187 18.60 -2.51 -14.05
N GLU A 188 19.56 -3.32 -13.62
CA GLU A 188 19.96 -4.50 -14.37
C GLU A 188 19.04 -5.67 -14.00
N MET A 189 18.43 -6.27 -15.00
CA MET A 189 17.54 -7.42 -14.82
C MET A 189 18.00 -8.59 -15.66
N GLU A 190 17.93 -9.78 -15.08
CA GLU A 190 18.17 -11.04 -15.76
C GLU A 190 16.85 -11.81 -15.80
N MET A 191 16.21 -11.81 -16.95
CA MET A 191 14.92 -12.48 -17.18
C MET A 191 15.12 -13.84 -17.86
N THR A 192 16.08 -13.89 -18.75
CA THR A 192 16.61 -15.07 -19.44
C THR A 192 18.10 -15.16 -19.11
N ASP A 193 18.91 -15.80 -19.91
CA ASP A 193 20.35 -15.92 -19.71
C ASP A 193 21.16 -14.62 -19.95
N GLN A 194 20.45 -13.51 -20.17
CA GLN A 194 21.07 -12.22 -20.45
C GLN A 194 20.64 -11.15 -19.45
N LYS A 195 21.62 -10.40 -18.97
CA LYS A 195 21.39 -9.21 -18.16
C LYS A 195 21.09 -8.01 -19.05
N VAL A 196 19.94 -7.38 -18.80
CA VAL A 196 19.47 -6.21 -19.57
C VAL A 196 19.31 -5.01 -18.65
N ASN A 197 19.94 -3.90 -19.03
CA ASN A 197 19.75 -2.65 -18.31
C ASN A 197 18.40 -2.02 -18.69
N SER A 198 17.52 -1.87 -17.75
CA SER A 198 16.11 -1.56 -17.95
C SER A 198 15.66 -0.33 -17.16
N LYS A 199 14.93 0.55 -17.83
CA LYS A 199 14.29 1.71 -17.19
C LYS A 199 13.04 1.27 -16.44
N MET A 200 13.05 1.42 -15.13
CA MET A 200 12.00 0.96 -14.23
C MET A 200 11.39 2.14 -13.46
N LEU A 201 10.07 2.14 -13.33
CA LEU A 201 9.38 3.06 -12.42
C LEU A 201 9.63 2.63 -10.98
N LEU A 202 9.97 3.55 -10.09
CA LEU A 202 9.96 3.31 -8.65
C LEU A 202 8.53 3.55 -8.13
N ASP A 203 7.86 2.50 -7.70
CA ASP A 203 6.40 2.50 -7.51
C ASP A 203 6.03 2.04 -6.10
N LEU A 204 5.75 2.99 -5.21
CA LEU A 204 5.31 2.74 -3.83
C LEU A 204 3.85 2.28 -3.75
N GLY A 205 3.05 2.53 -4.78
CA GLY A 205 1.68 2.05 -4.90
C GLY A 205 1.57 0.60 -5.34
N ASN A 206 2.68 -0.01 -5.75
CA ASN A 206 2.77 -1.40 -6.14
C ASN A 206 3.34 -2.26 -5.00
N SER A 207 2.56 -3.22 -4.49
CA SER A 207 2.95 -4.10 -3.38
C SER A 207 3.93 -5.22 -3.77
N ASP A 208 4.05 -5.54 -5.06
CA ASP A 208 4.92 -6.60 -5.58
C ASP A 208 6.41 -6.17 -5.59
N ALA A 209 7.30 -7.11 -5.91
CA ALA A 209 8.71 -6.81 -6.08
C ALA A 209 8.98 -6.16 -7.43
N VAL A 210 8.52 -6.77 -8.52
CA VAL A 210 8.76 -6.33 -9.89
C VAL A 210 7.49 -6.51 -10.74
N TRP A 211 7.16 -5.49 -11.52
CA TRP A 211 6.23 -5.63 -12.63
C TRP A 211 6.99 -5.48 -13.95
N LEU A 212 6.67 -6.33 -14.90
CA LEU A 212 7.26 -6.32 -16.24
C LEU A 212 6.18 -6.16 -17.29
N PHE A 213 6.50 -5.49 -18.37
CA PHE A 213 5.64 -5.33 -19.53
C PHE A 213 6.20 -6.12 -20.72
N PRO A 214 5.83 -7.39 -20.89
CA PRO A 214 6.41 -8.27 -21.91
C PRO A 214 6.42 -7.66 -23.32
N LYS A 215 5.37 -6.95 -23.68
CA LYS A 215 5.21 -6.30 -25.01
C LYS A 215 6.34 -5.32 -25.37
N VAL A 216 6.98 -4.69 -24.38
CA VAL A 216 8.05 -3.70 -24.60
C VAL A 216 9.45 -4.24 -24.28
N ILE A 217 9.55 -5.56 -24.03
CA ILE A 217 10.82 -6.27 -23.81
C ILE A 217 11.06 -7.15 -25.03
N GLU A 218 12.15 -6.89 -25.75
CA GLU A 218 12.55 -7.69 -26.91
C GLU A 218 12.87 -9.13 -26.46
N ASP A 219 12.49 -10.10 -27.26
CA ASP A 219 12.74 -11.54 -27.05
C ASP A 219 12.31 -12.06 -25.66
N PHE A 220 11.22 -11.49 -25.11
CA PHE A 220 10.71 -11.92 -23.84
C PHE A 220 10.04 -13.29 -23.92
N GLU A 221 10.58 -14.28 -23.22
CA GLU A 221 10.06 -15.61 -23.12
C GLU A 221 9.74 -16.04 -21.69
N TYR A 222 8.64 -16.80 -21.53
CA TYR A 222 8.25 -17.39 -20.23
C TYR A 222 8.96 -18.74 -20.04
N ASN A 223 10.25 -18.73 -19.78
CA ASN A 223 11.04 -19.94 -19.61
C ASN A 223 11.07 -20.48 -18.16
N ARG A 224 10.35 -19.86 -17.24
CA ARG A 224 10.26 -20.24 -15.84
C ARG A 224 8.81 -20.60 -15.44
N PRO A 225 8.61 -21.36 -14.33
CA PRO A 225 7.29 -21.62 -13.80
C PRO A 225 6.49 -20.34 -13.62
N ASN A 226 5.27 -20.34 -14.11
CA ASN A 226 4.37 -19.21 -14.01
C ASN A 226 2.93 -19.65 -13.80
N ILE A 227 2.11 -18.76 -13.28
CA ILE A 227 0.69 -18.97 -13.03
C ILE A 227 -0.10 -17.75 -13.50
N GLU A 228 -1.32 -18.00 -13.97
CA GLU A 228 -2.33 -16.94 -14.14
C GLU A 228 -2.81 -16.51 -12.76
N ASP A 229 -2.88 -15.20 -12.52
CA ASP A 229 -3.28 -14.67 -11.23
C ASP A 229 -3.96 -13.30 -11.35
N TYR A 230 -4.73 -12.96 -10.33
CA TYR A 230 -5.17 -11.60 -10.09
C TYR A 230 -4.00 -10.79 -9.54
N LEU A 231 -3.58 -9.75 -10.24
CA LEU A 231 -2.41 -8.94 -9.89
C LEU A 231 -2.74 -7.75 -9.00
N GLY A 232 -4.00 -7.36 -8.94
CA GLY A 232 -4.44 -6.22 -8.16
C GLY A 232 -5.51 -5.40 -8.86
N ARG A 233 -5.79 -4.22 -8.34
CA ARG A 233 -6.79 -3.31 -8.87
C ARG A 233 -6.16 -1.96 -9.18
N GLY A 234 -6.34 -1.50 -10.41
CA GLY A 234 -6.00 -0.15 -10.84
C GLY A 234 -7.24 0.74 -10.93
N PHE A 235 -7.05 1.98 -11.35
CA PHE A 235 -8.17 2.90 -11.60
C PHE A 235 -9.14 2.38 -12.65
N ASN A 236 -8.67 1.54 -13.58
CA ASN A 236 -9.44 1.00 -14.70
C ASN A 236 -10.11 -0.33 -14.40
N GLY A 237 -10.03 -0.79 -13.17
CA GLY A 237 -10.59 -2.07 -12.74
C GLY A 237 -9.53 -3.09 -12.38
N ASP A 238 -9.95 -4.34 -12.41
CA ASP A 238 -9.12 -5.48 -12.01
C ASP A 238 -8.03 -5.74 -13.06
N ILE A 239 -6.84 -6.07 -12.57
CA ILE A 239 -5.66 -6.36 -13.38
C ILE A 239 -5.35 -7.84 -13.23
N PHE A 240 -5.36 -8.55 -14.35
CA PHE A 240 -4.99 -9.95 -14.44
C PHE A 240 -3.67 -10.08 -15.22
N GLY A 241 -3.06 -11.24 -15.10
CA GLY A 241 -1.84 -11.56 -15.81
C GLY A 241 -1.10 -12.72 -15.20
N LYS A 242 0.18 -12.83 -15.49
CA LYS A 242 1.01 -13.92 -15.02
C LYS A 242 1.90 -13.49 -13.85
N ARG A 243 2.12 -14.43 -12.94
CA ARG A 243 3.17 -14.33 -11.92
C ARG A 243 4.24 -15.38 -12.16
N SER A 244 5.49 -14.97 -11.94
CA SER A 244 6.67 -15.81 -12.08
C SER A 244 7.79 -15.29 -11.17
N ARG A 245 9.00 -15.84 -11.32
CA ARG A 245 10.25 -15.29 -10.78
C ARG A 245 11.19 -14.98 -11.93
N ILE A 246 11.79 -13.80 -11.96
CA ILE A 246 12.94 -13.52 -12.84
C ILE A 246 14.20 -14.07 -12.20
N HIS A 247 15.31 -14.21 -12.95
CA HIS A 247 16.56 -14.73 -12.42
C HIS A 247 17.17 -13.79 -11.38
N SER A 248 17.34 -12.52 -11.73
CA SER A 248 17.86 -11.53 -10.80
C SER A 248 17.40 -10.11 -11.13
N LEU A 249 17.46 -9.23 -10.11
CA LEU A 249 17.32 -7.79 -10.22
C LEU A 249 18.46 -7.13 -9.46
N SER A 250 19.18 -6.21 -10.11
CA SER A 250 20.26 -5.46 -9.48
C SER A 250 20.05 -3.95 -9.53
N LEU A 251 20.25 -3.30 -8.41
CA LEU A 251 20.35 -1.86 -8.24
C LEU A 251 21.80 -1.53 -7.83
N GLY A 252 22.67 -1.35 -8.82
CA GLY A 252 24.11 -1.24 -8.62
C GLY A 252 24.67 -2.44 -7.85
N LYS A 253 25.17 -2.21 -6.63
CA LYS A 253 25.73 -3.29 -5.78
C LYS A 253 24.68 -4.11 -5.02
N TYR A 254 23.41 -3.79 -5.13
CA TYR A 254 22.34 -4.51 -4.46
C TYR A 254 21.68 -5.48 -5.43
N GLU A 255 21.84 -6.76 -5.17
CA GLU A 255 21.31 -7.84 -6.00
C GLU A 255 20.26 -8.63 -5.26
N PHE A 256 19.22 -9.01 -5.99
CA PHE A 256 18.09 -9.82 -5.52
C PHE A 256 17.93 -11.02 -6.44
N GLU A 257 18.09 -12.20 -5.86
CA GLU A 257 17.90 -13.45 -6.59
C GLU A 257 16.44 -13.84 -6.61
N GLN A 258 15.97 -14.22 -7.77
CA GLN A 258 14.64 -14.75 -8.05
C GLN A 258 13.48 -13.95 -7.43
N PRO A 259 13.47 -12.61 -7.55
CA PRO A 259 12.37 -11.82 -7.04
C PRO A 259 11.08 -12.18 -7.78
N LEU A 260 9.96 -12.12 -7.04
CA LEU A 260 8.63 -12.31 -7.61
C LEU A 260 8.36 -11.23 -8.66
N SER A 261 7.87 -11.63 -9.81
CA SER A 261 7.50 -10.74 -10.90
C SER A 261 6.04 -10.95 -11.31
N ALA A 262 5.35 -9.85 -11.57
CA ALA A 262 4.03 -9.83 -12.16
C ALA A 262 4.10 -9.27 -13.58
N MET A 263 3.34 -9.84 -14.49
CA MET A 263 3.30 -9.51 -15.90
C MET A 263 1.85 -9.31 -16.30
N PRO A 264 1.34 -8.07 -16.24
CA PRO A 264 -0.03 -7.76 -16.60
C PRO A 264 -0.33 -8.16 -18.03
N ASP A 265 -1.54 -8.64 -18.28
CA ASP A 265 -2.04 -8.89 -19.60
C ASP A 265 -2.09 -7.61 -20.43
N GLU A 266 -1.94 -7.75 -21.73
CA GLU A 266 -1.95 -6.61 -22.66
C GLU A 266 -3.21 -5.75 -22.52
N PHE A 267 -4.36 -6.39 -22.35
CA PHE A 267 -5.63 -5.70 -22.13
C PHE A 267 -5.61 -4.78 -20.90
N SER A 268 -5.00 -5.23 -19.81
CA SER A 268 -4.91 -4.47 -18.56
C SER A 268 -4.03 -3.22 -18.66
N ILE A 269 -3.08 -3.19 -19.60
CA ILE A 269 -2.09 -2.11 -19.74
C ILE A 269 -2.22 -1.30 -21.04
N GLN A 270 -3.14 -1.66 -21.93
CA GLN A 270 -3.26 -1.06 -23.27
C GLN A 270 -3.42 0.46 -23.25
N ASN A 271 -4.02 1.01 -22.19
CA ASN A 271 -4.29 2.43 -22.01
C ASN A 271 -3.26 3.13 -21.11
N LEU A 272 -2.23 2.42 -20.62
CA LEU A 272 -1.15 3.02 -19.87
C LEU A 272 -0.28 3.89 -20.79
N LYS A 273 -0.18 5.17 -20.50
CA LYS A 273 0.82 6.04 -21.12
C LYS A 273 2.20 5.70 -20.57
N ILE A 274 2.86 4.74 -21.21
CA ILE A 274 4.20 4.29 -20.83
C ILE A 274 5.22 5.27 -21.42
N VAL A 275 6.10 5.83 -20.58
CA VAL A 275 7.20 6.67 -21.07
C VAL A 275 8.16 5.83 -21.92
N PRO A 276 8.88 6.43 -22.89
CA PRO A 276 9.81 5.70 -23.75
C PRO A 276 10.82 4.86 -22.94
N ASN A 277 11.06 3.64 -23.42
CA ASN A 277 12.00 2.67 -22.84
C ASN A 277 11.68 2.15 -21.44
N ARG A 278 10.53 2.47 -20.84
CA ARG A 278 10.10 1.84 -19.60
C ARG A 278 9.76 0.37 -19.83
N LYS A 279 10.41 -0.53 -19.07
CA LYS A 279 10.20 -1.98 -19.15
C LYS A 279 9.27 -2.51 -18.06
N GLY A 280 9.08 -1.74 -16.98
CA GLY A 280 8.26 -2.17 -15.85
C GLY A 280 8.30 -1.23 -14.66
N SER A 281 8.08 -1.80 -13.46
CA SER A 281 8.16 -1.09 -12.17
C SER A 281 8.92 -1.91 -11.14
N ILE A 282 9.62 -1.23 -10.24
CA ILE A 282 10.17 -1.78 -9.00
C ILE A 282 9.22 -1.36 -7.89
N GLY A 283 8.59 -2.33 -7.27
CA GLY A 283 7.57 -2.08 -6.26
C GLY A 283 8.08 -2.15 -4.82
N SER A 284 7.13 -2.07 -3.92
CA SER A 284 7.38 -1.92 -2.48
C SER A 284 8.03 -3.14 -1.83
N ASP A 285 7.89 -4.36 -2.40
CA ASP A 285 8.61 -5.51 -1.83
C ASP A 285 10.13 -5.43 -2.01
N ILE A 286 10.63 -4.72 -3.03
CA ILE A 286 12.05 -4.36 -3.14
C ILE A 286 12.36 -3.15 -2.25
N LEU A 287 11.55 -2.09 -2.33
CA LEU A 287 11.86 -0.82 -1.65
C LEU A 287 11.84 -0.96 -0.12
N ARG A 288 10.96 -1.78 0.45
CA ARG A 288 10.90 -2.03 1.91
C ARG A 288 12.14 -2.69 2.50
N ARG A 289 13.02 -3.25 1.66
CA ARG A 289 14.29 -3.88 2.05
C ARG A 289 15.37 -2.85 2.36
N PHE A 290 15.05 -1.57 2.17
CA PHE A 290 15.92 -0.44 2.43
C PHE A 290 15.26 0.59 3.35
N THR A 291 16.09 1.43 3.95
CA THR A 291 15.70 2.79 4.22
C THR A 291 15.96 3.55 2.94
N VAL A 292 14.93 4.19 2.38
CA VAL A 292 14.98 4.83 1.06
C VAL A 292 14.86 6.33 1.24
N ILE A 293 15.64 7.12 0.48
CA ILE A 293 15.41 8.56 0.37
C ILE A 293 15.12 8.90 -1.09
N PHE A 294 13.94 9.42 -1.37
CA PHE A 294 13.57 10.03 -2.62
C PHE A 294 13.93 11.52 -2.58
N ASP A 295 14.84 11.94 -3.42
CA ASP A 295 15.22 13.34 -3.59
C ASP A 295 14.85 13.77 -5.02
N TYR A 296 13.57 14.18 -5.19
CA TYR A 296 13.08 14.61 -6.50
C TYR A 296 13.76 15.89 -6.98
N PRO A 297 13.95 16.94 -6.14
CA PRO A 297 14.68 18.13 -6.54
C PRO A 297 16.11 17.82 -7.02
N GLY A 298 16.82 16.95 -6.30
CA GLY A 298 18.17 16.53 -6.64
C GLY A 298 18.23 15.42 -7.70
N LYS A 299 17.09 14.85 -8.14
CA LYS A 299 16.99 13.71 -9.06
C LYS A 299 17.83 12.52 -8.63
N LYS A 300 17.73 12.16 -7.34
CA LYS A 300 18.50 11.09 -6.72
C LYS A 300 17.65 10.19 -5.87
N LEU A 301 18.03 8.93 -5.84
CA LEU A 301 17.56 7.92 -4.91
C LEU A 301 18.72 7.52 -4.02
N TYR A 302 18.48 7.45 -2.72
CA TYR A 302 19.48 6.96 -1.77
C TYR A 302 18.96 5.71 -1.08
N LEU A 303 19.75 4.64 -1.11
CA LEU A 303 19.40 3.34 -0.55
C LEU A 303 20.38 2.94 0.57
N LYS A 304 19.83 2.45 1.67
CA LYS A 304 20.58 1.83 2.75
C LYS A 304 19.87 0.56 3.18
N ARG A 305 20.54 -0.59 3.09
CA ARG A 305 19.98 -1.87 3.58
C ARG A 305 19.44 -1.73 4.99
N ASN A 306 18.27 -2.32 5.23
CA ASN A 306 17.68 -2.46 6.55
C ASN A 306 17.59 -3.95 6.94
N LYS A 307 16.95 -4.27 8.06
CA LYS A 307 16.83 -5.64 8.56
C LYS A 307 16.07 -6.59 7.62
N ASN A 308 15.21 -6.05 6.74
CA ASN A 308 14.39 -6.83 5.82
C ASN A 308 15.13 -7.17 4.49
N TYR A 309 16.39 -6.75 4.34
CA TYR A 309 17.12 -6.88 3.06
C TYR A 309 17.18 -8.32 2.57
N PHE A 310 17.36 -9.26 3.48
CA PHE A 310 17.49 -10.70 3.18
C PHE A 310 16.19 -11.48 3.35
N ASP A 311 15.05 -10.80 3.56
CA ASP A 311 13.76 -11.51 3.61
C ASP A 311 13.54 -12.26 2.29
N PRO A 312 13.04 -13.51 2.32
CA PRO A 312 12.67 -14.21 1.09
C PRO A 312 11.52 -13.49 0.37
N PHE A 313 11.40 -13.71 -0.93
CA PHE A 313 10.24 -13.28 -1.70
C PHE A 313 9.17 -14.36 -1.58
N GLN A 314 8.21 -14.14 -0.68
CA GLN A 314 7.15 -15.09 -0.36
C GLN A 314 5.88 -14.78 -1.16
N PHE A 315 5.28 -15.82 -1.69
CA PHE A 315 4.01 -15.76 -2.39
C PHE A 315 2.87 -16.34 -1.52
N ASN A 316 1.62 -16.00 -1.86
CA ASN A 316 0.44 -16.62 -1.24
C ASN A 316 0.29 -18.05 -1.72
N SER A 317 0.74 -19.00 -0.88
CA SER A 317 0.79 -20.42 -1.16
C SER A 317 -0.52 -21.16 -0.84
N SER A 318 -1.52 -20.46 -0.25
CA SER A 318 -2.87 -21.00 -0.02
C SER A 318 -3.77 -20.87 -1.23
N GLY A 319 -3.59 -19.80 -2.03
CA GLY A 319 -4.46 -19.37 -3.10
C GLY A 319 -5.73 -18.65 -2.63
N LEU A 320 -5.86 -18.39 -1.32
CA LEU A 320 -6.99 -17.64 -0.77
C LEU A 320 -6.81 -16.15 -1.00
N ASP A 321 -7.85 -15.51 -1.50
CA ASP A 321 -8.01 -14.06 -1.46
C ASP A 321 -9.06 -13.71 -0.41
N ILE A 322 -8.69 -12.89 0.58
CA ILE A 322 -9.53 -12.52 1.72
C ILE A 322 -9.79 -11.02 1.68
N LEU A 323 -11.01 -10.65 2.01
CA LEU A 323 -11.39 -9.25 2.21
C LEU A 323 -12.08 -9.06 3.56
N GLN A 324 -11.99 -7.87 4.10
CA GLN A 324 -12.78 -7.44 5.22
C GLN A 324 -14.17 -7.00 4.71
N ASP A 325 -15.20 -7.74 5.13
CA ASP A 325 -16.60 -7.54 4.74
C ASP A 325 -17.41 -7.03 5.91
N GLY A 326 -17.17 -5.77 6.27
CA GLY A 326 -17.84 -5.11 7.39
C GLY A 326 -17.36 -5.56 8.76
N MET A 327 -18.28 -5.46 9.73
CA MET A 327 -18.05 -5.76 11.15
C MET A 327 -19.12 -6.71 11.67
N THR A 328 -18.77 -7.52 12.66
CA THR A 328 -19.69 -8.43 13.34
C THR A 328 -19.61 -8.25 14.85
N TRP A 329 -20.73 -8.48 15.55
CA TRP A 329 -20.74 -8.46 17.00
C TRP A 329 -20.24 -9.80 17.54
N GLU A 330 -19.15 -9.77 18.31
CA GLU A 330 -18.70 -10.90 19.09
C GLU A 330 -19.04 -10.70 20.57
N LYS A 331 -19.40 -11.80 21.21
CA LYS A 331 -19.77 -11.86 22.60
C LYS A 331 -18.55 -12.33 23.41
N ASP A 332 -17.93 -11.40 24.15
CA ASP A 332 -16.83 -11.71 25.06
C ASP A 332 -17.37 -11.94 26.47
N LEU A 333 -17.01 -13.03 27.10
CA LEU A 333 -17.33 -13.30 28.51
C LEU A 333 -16.32 -12.56 29.38
N VAL A 334 -16.75 -11.56 30.16
CA VAL A 334 -15.84 -10.66 30.89
C VAL A 334 -15.55 -11.14 32.30
N THR A 335 -16.51 -11.77 33.01
CA THR A 335 -16.27 -12.20 34.40
C THR A 335 -17.26 -13.26 34.86
N PHE A 336 -16.78 -14.21 35.67
CA PHE A 336 -17.59 -15.01 36.57
C PHE A 336 -17.52 -14.38 37.96
N GLU A 337 -18.61 -13.84 38.48
CA GLU A 337 -18.75 -13.60 39.92
C GLU A 337 -19.20 -14.90 40.58
N THR A 338 -18.26 -15.65 41.11
CA THR A 338 -18.59 -16.71 42.06
C THR A 338 -18.80 -16.06 43.43
N LYS A 339 -20.02 -15.98 43.90
CA LYS A 339 -20.28 -15.67 45.31
C LYS A 339 -19.77 -16.83 46.15
N LYS A 340 -18.79 -16.56 47.03
CA LYS A 340 -18.38 -17.47 48.08
C LYS A 340 -19.58 -17.74 49.00
N THR A 341 -20.03 -18.95 49.07
CA THR A 341 -20.99 -19.40 50.07
C THR A 341 -20.30 -19.41 51.43
N VAL A 342 -20.70 -18.47 52.29
CA VAL A 342 -20.29 -18.51 53.69
C VAL A 342 -21.23 -19.44 54.40
N PHE A 343 -20.70 -20.57 54.96
CA PHE A 343 -21.45 -21.46 55.84
C PHE A 343 -21.60 -20.78 57.19
N SER A 344 -22.83 -20.40 57.54
CA SER A 344 -23.20 -20.11 58.93
C SER A 344 -24.50 -20.86 59.23
N GLU A 345 -24.37 -21.71 60.24
CA GLU A 345 -25.41 -22.40 60.97
C GLU A 345 -26.80 -22.62 60.29
N GLY A 346 -26.94 -23.75 59.64
CA GLY A 346 -28.22 -24.45 59.61
C GLY A 346 -29.28 -24.09 58.62
N ASN A 347 -29.09 -23.13 57.67
CA ASN A 347 -30.06 -22.86 56.63
C ASN A 347 -29.38 -22.60 55.26
N LEU A 348 -29.69 -23.46 54.30
CA LEU A 348 -29.45 -23.25 52.87
C LEU A 348 -30.41 -22.19 52.38
N GLN A 349 -29.94 -20.96 52.19
CA GLN A 349 -30.71 -19.93 51.52
C GLN A 349 -29.97 -19.46 50.26
N ASN A 350 -30.66 -19.72 49.15
CA ASN A 350 -30.63 -19.04 47.87
C ASN A 350 -29.29 -19.06 47.14
N GLU A 351 -29.14 -19.97 46.21
CA GLU A 351 -28.36 -19.81 45.01
C GLU A 351 -28.75 -18.50 44.28
N SER A 352 -27.93 -17.49 44.39
CA SER A 352 -28.06 -16.35 43.49
C SER A 352 -27.66 -16.82 42.09
N PRO A 353 -28.47 -16.56 41.07
CA PRO A 353 -28.13 -16.99 39.72
C PRO A 353 -26.76 -16.39 39.32
N GLU A 354 -25.88 -17.21 38.74
CA GLU A 354 -24.63 -16.78 38.18
C GLU A 354 -24.89 -15.61 37.22
N LYS A 355 -24.43 -14.42 37.55
CA LYS A 355 -24.51 -13.27 36.66
C LYS A 355 -23.37 -13.34 35.69
N PHE A 356 -23.66 -13.75 34.46
CA PHE A 356 -22.75 -13.64 33.34
C PHE A 356 -22.77 -12.19 32.83
N LEU A 357 -21.64 -11.50 32.92
CA LEU A 357 -21.43 -10.23 32.27
C LEU A 357 -20.83 -10.48 30.90
N TYR A 358 -21.58 -10.12 29.87
CA TYR A 358 -21.11 -10.20 28.47
C TYR A 358 -20.79 -8.79 27.98
N ASN A 359 -19.60 -8.63 27.39
CA ASN A 359 -19.30 -7.49 26.55
C ASN A 359 -19.56 -7.88 25.09
N PHE A 360 -20.25 -7.03 24.39
CA PHE A 360 -20.40 -7.13 22.95
C PHE A 360 -19.36 -6.21 22.31
N VAL A 361 -18.44 -6.80 21.56
CA VAL A 361 -17.37 -6.08 20.87
C VAL A 361 -17.59 -6.19 19.37
N LEU A 362 -17.53 -5.06 18.68
CA LEU A 362 -17.61 -5.02 17.23
C LEU A 362 -16.24 -5.38 16.64
N LYS A 363 -16.15 -6.48 15.89
CA LYS A 363 -14.92 -7.00 15.30
C LYS A 363 -15.01 -7.09 13.79
N PRO A 364 -13.87 -6.97 13.07
CA PRO A 364 -13.86 -7.12 11.63
C PRO A 364 -14.31 -8.53 11.22
N LYS A 365 -15.17 -8.58 10.21
CA LYS A 365 -15.61 -9.80 9.55
C LYS A 365 -14.76 -10.01 8.31
N PHE A 366 -14.22 -11.22 8.13
CA PHE A 366 -13.38 -11.57 6.98
C PHE A 366 -14.08 -12.63 6.13
N THR A 367 -14.12 -12.41 4.81
CA THR A 367 -14.74 -13.33 3.86
C THR A 367 -13.77 -13.68 2.73
N VAL A 368 -13.99 -14.83 2.12
CA VAL A 368 -13.25 -15.28 0.94
C VAL A 368 -13.75 -14.50 -0.28
N ALA A 369 -12.91 -13.64 -0.84
CA ALA A 369 -13.16 -12.94 -2.11
C ALA A 369 -13.00 -13.86 -3.30
N GLY A 370 -12.02 -14.77 -3.23
CA GLY A 370 -11.69 -15.71 -4.28
C GLY A 370 -10.78 -16.83 -3.83
N CYS A 371 -10.69 -17.83 -4.70
CA CYS A 371 -9.83 -18.97 -4.50
C CYS A 371 -9.17 -19.27 -5.86
N ARG A 372 -7.84 -19.14 -5.95
CA ARG A 372 -7.11 -19.38 -7.19
C ARG A 372 -7.32 -20.81 -7.65
N LYS A 373 -7.61 -20.98 -8.94
CA LYS A 373 -7.80 -22.29 -9.55
C LYS A 373 -6.59 -23.21 -9.28
N ASP A 374 -6.85 -24.49 -9.03
CA ASP A 374 -5.86 -25.55 -8.77
C ASP A 374 -4.97 -25.34 -7.51
N SER A 375 -5.25 -24.32 -6.72
CA SER A 375 -4.55 -24.05 -5.45
C SER A 375 -5.03 -24.93 -4.30
N PRO A 376 -4.32 -24.94 -3.15
CA PRO A 376 -4.76 -25.68 -1.96
C PRO A 376 -6.17 -25.33 -1.51
N CYS A 377 -6.56 -24.05 -1.51
CA CYS A 377 -7.92 -23.65 -1.12
C CYS A 377 -8.97 -24.19 -2.09
N PHE A 378 -8.70 -24.17 -3.40
CA PHE A 378 -9.61 -24.71 -4.40
C PHE A 378 -9.81 -26.22 -4.23
N LYS A 379 -8.72 -26.96 -4.06
CA LYS A 379 -8.75 -28.42 -3.81
C LYS A 379 -9.46 -28.79 -2.51
N ALA A 380 -9.39 -27.93 -1.50
CA ALA A 380 -10.07 -28.11 -0.21
C ALA A 380 -11.56 -27.72 -0.26
N GLY A 381 -12.08 -27.23 -1.40
CA GLY A 381 -13.47 -26.88 -1.60
C GLY A 381 -13.92 -25.59 -0.91
N ILE A 382 -12.98 -24.69 -0.60
CA ILE A 382 -13.30 -23.33 -0.14
C ILE A 382 -13.90 -22.54 -1.28
N ARG A 383 -14.89 -21.70 -0.99
CA ARG A 383 -15.66 -20.96 -1.98
C ARG A 383 -15.70 -19.47 -1.67
N LYS A 384 -15.95 -18.66 -2.69
CA LYS A 384 -16.27 -17.24 -2.52
C LYS A 384 -17.45 -17.08 -1.55
N ASN A 385 -17.37 -16.07 -0.71
CA ASN A 385 -18.31 -15.71 0.36
C ASN A 385 -18.30 -16.64 1.60
N ASP A 386 -17.42 -17.63 1.68
CA ASP A 386 -17.17 -18.32 2.95
C ASP A 386 -16.64 -17.30 3.97
N GLN A 387 -17.18 -17.28 5.18
CA GLN A 387 -16.67 -16.42 6.25
C GLN A 387 -15.51 -17.13 6.95
N LEU A 388 -14.35 -16.50 7.05
CA LEU A 388 -13.21 -16.99 7.79
C LEU A 388 -13.41 -16.69 9.29
N ILE A 389 -13.41 -17.72 10.12
CA ILE A 389 -13.67 -17.61 11.57
C ILE A 389 -12.36 -17.71 12.36
N SER A 390 -11.53 -18.70 12.06
CA SER A 390 -10.25 -18.86 12.75
C SER A 390 -9.17 -19.46 11.86
N ILE A 391 -7.90 -19.14 12.21
CA ILE A 391 -6.69 -19.75 11.64
C ILE A 391 -5.88 -20.33 12.80
N ASP A 392 -5.51 -21.62 12.72
CA ASP A 392 -4.75 -22.33 13.77
C ASP A 392 -5.35 -22.10 15.17
N LYS A 393 -6.68 -22.23 15.28
CA LYS A 393 -7.49 -22.03 16.50
C LYS A 393 -7.50 -20.58 17.04
N LYS A 394 -6.95 -19.61 16.31
CA LYS A 394 -7.00 -18.20 16.69
C LYS A 394 -8.10 -17.50 15.91
N THR A 395 -9.01 -16.83 16.59
CA THR A 395 -10.12 -16.06 15.98
C THR A 395 -9.58 -14.93 15.13
N VAL A 396 -10.03 -14.84 13.85
CA VAL A 396 -9.55 -13.83 12.91
C VAL A 396 -10.06 -12.42 13.25
N GLY A 397 -11.18 -12.28 13.96
CA GLY A 397 -11.69 -10.97 14.41
C GLY A 397 -10.71 -10.19 15.30
N ASN A 398 -9.67 -10.85 15.82
CA ASN A 398 -8.58 -10.23 16.58
C ASN A 398 -7.30 -10.00 15.74
N MET A 399 -7.35 -10.27 14.44
CA MET A 399 -6.19 -10.16 13.55
C MET A 399 -6.33 -8.95 12.62
N SER A 400 -5.19 -8.40 12.21
CA SER A 400 -5.14 -7.50 11.06
C SER A 400 -5.13 -8.29 9.75
N MET A 401 -5.54 -7.67 8.65
CA MET A 401 -5.42 -8.25 7.30
C MET A 401 -3.98 -8.69 7.00
N GLN A 402 -2.98 -7.91 7.42
CA GLN A 402 -1.57 -8.27 7.30
C GLN A 402 -1.26 -9.61 7.99
N THR A 403 -1.74 -9.79 9.22
CA THR A 403 -1.53 -11.03 9.97
C THR A 403 -2.16 -12.23 9.28
N ILE A 404 -3.38 -12.08 8.75
CA ILE A 404 -4.08 -13.13 8.00
C ILE A 404 -3.28 -13.51 6.75
N ASN A 405 -2.83 -12.52 5.98
CA ASN A 405 -2.03 -12.74 4.77
C ASN A 405 -0.67 -13.39 5.07
N ASP A 406 -0.06 -13.09 6.22
CA ASP A 406 1.21 -13.70 6.64
C ASP A 406 1.07 -15.21 6.91
N TYR A 407 -0.11 -15.68 7.37
CA TYR A 407 -0.38 -17.13 7.49
C TYR A 407 -0.33 -17.84 6.12
N PHE A 408 -0.76 -17.18 5.05
CA PHE A 408 -0.81 -17.77 3.71
C PHE A 408 0.51 -17.68 2.93
N LYS A 409 1.48 -16.94 3.47
CA LYS A 409 2.83 -16.77 2.89
C LYS A 409 3.89 -17.59 3.61
N GLN A 410 3.50 -18.55 4.42
CA GLN A 410 4.44 -19.41 5.15
C GLN A 410 5.08 -20.45 4.22
N GLU A 411 5.96 -21.26 4.79
CA GLU A 411 6.79 -22.24 4.10
C GLU A 411 5.95 -23.26 3.30
N ASP A 412 6.49 -23.70 2.16
CA ASP A 412 5.91 -24.77 1.37
C ASP A 412 5.74 -26.05 2.20
N GLY A 413 4.64 -26.76 1.99
CA GLY A 413 4.27 -27.94 2.76
C GLY A 413 3.71 -27.67 4.17
N LYS A 414 3.69 -26.44 4.65
CA LYS A 414 3.10 -26.10 5.95
C LYS A 414 1.61 -26.36 5.95
N LYS A 415 1.13 -27.03 7.02
CA LYS A 415 -0.30 -27.23 7.26
C LYS A 415 -0.84 -26.08 8.10
N ILE A 416 -1.95 -25.51 7.67
CA ILE A 416 -2.74 -24.53 8.42
C ILE A 416 -4.17 -25.05 8.60
N TYR A 417 -4.76 -24.78 9.76
CA TYR A 417 -6.10 -25.24 10.11
C TYR A 417 -7.03 -24.06 10.09
N LEU A 418 -8.02 -24.10 9.18
CA LEU A 418 -9.02 -23.05 9.03
C LEU A 418 -10.36 -23.53 9.57
N GLN A 419 -11.08 -22.63 10.23
CA GLN A 419 -12.50 -22.77 10.46
C GLN A 419 -13.21 -21.70 9.64
N ILE A 420 -14.12 -22.11 8.81
CA ILE A 420 -14.95 -21.24 7.99
C ILE A 420 -16.41 -21.47 8.30
N GLU A 421 -17.24 -20.47 8.04
CA GLU A 421 -18.69 -20.57 8.11
C GLU A 421 -19.28 -20.43 6.69
N ARG A 422 -20.15 -21.38 6.35
CA ARG A 422 -20.90 -21.42 5.09
C ARG A 422 -22.33 -21.81 5.36
N ASN A 423 -23.30 -20.98 5.00
CA ASN A 423 -24.74 -21.21 5.25
C ASN A 423 -25.01 -21.59 6.71
N ASP A 424 -24.48 -20.81 7.65
CA ASP A 424 -24.62 -21.02 9.10
C ASP A 424 -24.02 -22.34 9.61
N GLN A 425 -23.17 -23.00 8.83
CA GLN A 425 -22.48 -24.24 9.21
C GLN A 425 -20.97 -24.01 9.32
N LEU A 426 -20.41 -24.39 10.47
CA LEU A 426 -18.97 -24.36 10.70
C LEU A 426 -18.29 -25.55 10.04
N LEU A 427 -17.32 -25.29 9.20
CA LEU A 427 -16.50 -26.28 8.51
C LEU A 427 -15.05 -26.14 8.95
N ASN A 428 -14.44 -27.27 9.32
CA ASN A 428 -13.02 -27.34 9.65
C ASN A 428 -12.25 -27.86 8.44
N ILE A 429 -11.30 -27.07 7.97
CA ILE A 429 -10.54 -27.33 6.75
C ILE A 429 -9.05 -27.31 7.08
N THR A 430 -8.31 -28.30 6.56
CA THR A 430 -6.86 -28.29 6.63
C THR A 430 -6.30 -27.98 5.26
N LEU A 431 -5.49 -26.94 5.16
CA LEU A 431 -4.73 -26.61 3.96
C LEU A 431 -3.28 -27.02 4.13
N THR A 432 -2.70 -27.64 3.11
CA THR A 432 -1.25 -27.76 2.99
C THR A 432 -0.80 -26.71 1.99
N LEU A 433 -0.04 -25.72 2.43
CA LEU A 433 0.47 -24.64 1.59
C LEU A 433 1.35 -25.21 0.48
N GLN A 434 1.21 -24.63 -0.72
CA GLN A 434 1.99 -25.04 -1.89
C GLN A 434 2.40 -23.79 -2.66
N ASP A 435 3.72 -23.53 -2.72
CA ASP A 435 4.23 -22.43 -3.56
C ASP A 435 4.12 -22.84 -5.04
N PRO A 436 3.28 -22.17 -5.84
CA PRO A 436 3.10 -22.53 -7.24
C PRO A 436 4.25 -22.03 -8.14
N ILE A 437 5.11 -21.17 -7.63
CA ILE A 437 6.27 -20.58 -8.30
C ILE A 437 7.51 -20.66 -7.41
N PRO A 438 7.97 -21.87 -7.05
CA PRO A 438 9.05 -22.05 -6.09
C PRO A 438 10.38 -21.48 -6.62
N TYR A 439 11.30 -21.21 -5.69
CA TYR A 439 12.68 -20.92 -6.06
C TYR A 439 13.25 -22.09 -6.85
N GLN A 440 13.96 -21.76 -7.91
CA GLN A 440 14.68 -22.77 -8.70
C GLN A 440 16.14 -22.80 -8.26
N ASN A 441 16.69 -23.99 -8.11
CA ASN A 441 18.12 -24.16 -7.88
C ASN A 441 18.88 -23.59 -9.08
N ALA A 442 19.95 -22.86 -8.84
CA ALA A 442 20.90 -22.51 -9.89
C ALA A 442 21.47 -23.82 -10.45
N ASN A 443 21.24 -24.09 -11.73
CA ASN A 443 21.87 -25.22 -12.43
C ASN A 443 23.36 -24.96 -12.60
#